data_c543ce071e62a5f721dce81c6aa933e4
#
_entry.id   c543ce071e62a5f721dce81c6aa933e4
#
_cell.length_a   1.000
_cell.length_b   1.000
_cell.length_c   1.000
_cell.angle_alpha   90.00
_cell.angle_beta   90.00
_cell.angle_gamma   90.00
#
_symmetry.space_group_name_H-M   'P 1'
#
loop_
_entity.id
_entity.type
_entity.pdbx_description
1 polymer ?
#
loop_
_entity_poly.entity_id
_entity_poly.type
_entity_poly.pdbx_seq_one_letter_code
_entity_poly.pdbx_strand_id
1 'polypeptide(L)'
;MGNFTGVIINKANGGLVRDTDTSDRVILLVVGGSEIGKLEYYKPEALNDITDLEALGWDADIDLENKELVHYHTSEVFRLSPERSLYFMLVPKSEKVSSLLTKEDFVNAVRTINGVNTIGICSLTADETITVAVQEAQKMVNKFREDHLYIDCLLYTSDAA
;
A
#
# COMPACT_ATOMS: atom_id res chain seq x y z
N MET A 1 17.35 -50.19 0.64
CA MET A 1 17.91 -49.43 1.74
C MET A 1 17.36 -48.05 1.75
N GLY A 2 16.77 -47.71 2.83
CA GLY A 2 15.94 -46.57 2.94
C GLY A 2 16.59 -45.24 2.59
N ASN A 3 16.17 -44.69 1.53
CA ASN A 3 16.56 -43.36 1.13
C ASN A 3 15.75 -42.32 1.92
N PHE A 4 16.19 -42.06 3.11
CA PHE A 4 15.55 -41.06 3.97
C PHE A 4 16.13 -39.67 3.80
N THR A 5 16.91 -39.46 2.77
CA THR A 5 17.56 -38.20 2.50
C THR A 5 16.59 -37.04 2.35
N GLY A 6 15.43 -37.25 1.81
CA GLY A 6 14.42 -36.21 1.67
C GLY A 6 13.88 -35.69 3.00
N VAL A 7 13.85 -36.54 4.00
CA VAL A 7 13.38 -36.15 5.35
C VAL A 7 14.38 -35.23 6.05
N ILE A 8 15.65 -35.41 5.74
CA ILE A 8 16.71 -34.60 6.33
C ILE A 8 16.67 -33.16 5.82
N ILE A 9 16.32 -32.97 4.56
CA ILE A 9 16.20 -31.64 3.95
C ILE A 9 15.18 -30.78 4.67
N ASN A 10 14.06 -31.36 5.04
CA ASN A 10 13.02 -30.63 5.77
C ASN A 10 13.45 -30.22 7.17
N LYS A 11 14.44 -30.89 7.72
CA LYS A 11 14.97 -30.56 9.03
C LYS A 11 16.01 -29.47 9.00
N ALA A 12 16.63 -29.26 7.87
CA ALA A 12 17.62 -28.19 7.74
C ALA A 12 17.03 -26.83 8.06
N ASN A 13 15.77 -26.66 7.80
CA ASN A 13 15.04 -25.44 8.12
C ASN A 13 14.52 -25.41 9.56
N GLY A 14 14.71 -26.47 10.33
CA GLY A 14 14.34 -26.55 11.73
C GLY A 14 12.86 -26.29 12.04
N GLY A 15 12.04 -26.14 11.05
CA GLY A 15 10.63 -25.74 11.19
C GLY A 15 10.44 -24.37 11.85
N LEU A 16 11.54 -23.72 12.23
CA LEU A 16 11.54 -22.46 12.98
C LEU A 16 11.91 -21.27 12.12
N VAL A 17 12.50 -21.50 10.98
CA VAL A 17 12.60 -20.45 9.98
C VAL A 17 11.24 -20.43 9.31
N ARG A 18 10.38 -19.53 9.73
CA ARG A 18 9.40 -19.00 8.81
C ARG A 18 10.21 -18.60 7.60
N ASP A 19 10.03 -19.33 6.54
CA ASP A 19 10.34 -18.80 5.24
C ASP A 19 9.42 -17.60 5.11
N THR A 20 9.91 -16.47 5.56
CA THR A 20 9.32 -15.21 5.22
C THR A 20 9.71 -15.02 3.78
N ASP A 21 9.09 -15.80 2.91
CA ASP A 21 9.07 -15.49 1.51
C ASP A 21 8.34 -14.16 1.40
N THR A 22 9.13 -13.12 1.51
CA THR A 22 8.66 -11.74 1.47
C THR A 22 8.30 -11.34 0.05
N SER A 23 8.52 -12.23 -0.90
CA SER A 23 8.22 -12.03 -2.32
C SER A 23 6.71 -11.96 -2.59
N ASP A 24 5.89 -12.56 -1.73
CA ASP A 24 4.45 -12.65 -1.96
C ASP A 24 3.64 -11.49 -1.33
N ARG A 25 4.29 -10.56 -0.66
CA ARG A 25 3.60 -9.42 -0.06
C ARG A 25 3.59 -8.23 -1.00
N VAL A 26 2.45 -8.03 -1.62
CA VAL A 26 2.19 -6.87 -2.47
C VAL A 26 1.58 -5.76 -1.63
N ILE A 27 2.27 -4.63 -1.57
CA ILE A 27 1.85 -3.45 -0.83
C ILE A 27 1.21 -2.46 -1.79
N LEU A 28 0.03 -1.96 -1.44
CA LEU A 28 -0.56 -0.80 -2.06
C LEU A 28 -0.45 0.40 -1.12
N LEU A 29 0.27 1.41 -1.53
CA LEU A 29 0.36 2.69 -0.81
C LEU A 29 -0.60 3.69 -1.45
N VAL A 30 -1.60 4.10 -0.69
CA VAL A 30 -2.59 5.11 -1.08
C VAL A 30 -2.23 6.43 -0.42
N VAL A 31 -1.93 7.43 -1.21
CA VAL A 31 -1.48 8.74 -0.71
C VAL A 31 -2.42 9.84 -1.20
N GLY A 32 -2.84 10.69 -0.28
CA GLY A 32 -3.60 11.91 -0.60
C GLY A 32 -2.69 12.98 -1.17
N GLY A 33 -3.04 13.50 -2.33
CA GLY A 33 -2.27 14.56 -2.99
C GLY A 33 -3.01 15.17 -4.16
N SER A 34 -2.31 15.95 -4.95
CA SER A 34 -2.81 16.60 -6.16
C SER A 34 -2.35 15.86 -7.41
N GLU A 35 -3.13 15.88 -8.49
CA GLU A 35 -2.69 15.34 -9.77
C GLU A 35 -1.60 16.22 -10.38
N ILE A 36 -0.38 15.71 -10.41
CA ILE A 36 0.80 16.39 -10.95
C ILE A 36 1.57 15.41 -11.83
N GLY A 37 2.16 15.93 -12.88
CA GLY A 37 2.94 15.13 -13.81
C GLY A 37 2.07 14.13 -14.58
N LYS A 38 2.40 12.85 -14.45
CA LYS A 38 1.68 11.75 -15.12
C LYS A 38 0.77 10.98 -14.15
N LEU A 39 0.69 11.41 -12.89
CA LEU A 39 -0.13 10.77 -11.89
C LEU A 39 -1.60 11.17 -12.04
N GLU A 40 -2.46 10.19 -12.03
CA GLU A 40 -3.91 10.32 -12.10
C GLU A 40 -4.55 9.70 -10.86
N TYR A 41 -5.66 10.24 -10.41
CA TYR A 41 -6.37 9.67 -9.25
C TYR A 41 -6.88 8.25 -9.53
N TYR A 42 -6.81 7.41 -8.50
CA TYR A 42 -7.29 6.02 -8.50
C TYR A 42 -6.61 5.11 -9.53
N LYS A 43 -5.47 5.51 -10.03
CA LYS A 43 -4.68 4.71 -10.97
C LYS A 43 -3.45 4.13 -10.25
N PRO A 44 -3.39 2.80 -10.11
CA PRO A 44 -2.23 2.17 -9.49
C PRO A 44 -1.03 2.22 -10.43
N GLU A 45 0.10 2.65 -9.90
CA GLU A 45 1.40 2.64 -10.59
C GLU A 45 2.36 1.74 -9.83
N ALA A 46 3.04 0.84 -10.53
CA ALA A 46 4.05 -0.02 -9.94
C ALA A 46 5.36 0.74 -9.81
N LEU A 47 5.90 0.80 -8.61
CA LEU A 47 7.18 1.46 -8.31
C LEU A 47 8.17 0.43 -7.76
N ASN A 48 9.40 0.45 -8.26
CA ASN A 48 10.49 -0.38 -7.75
C ASN A 48 11.40 0.39 -6.80
N ASP A 49 11.48 1.69 -7.01
CA ASP A 49 12.17 2.62 -6.13
C ASP A 49 11.57 4.04 -6.23
N ILE A 50 12.13 4.97 -5.47
CA ILE A 50 11.64 6.35 -5.43
C ILE A 50 11.85 7.08 -6.76
N THR A 51 12.82 6.70 -7.55
CA THR A 51 13.11 7.33 -8.85
C THR A 51 12.01 7.07 -9.87
N ASP A 52 11.26 5.99 -9.72
CA ASP A 52 10.08 5.71 -10.53
C ASP A 52 8.99 6.76 -10.29
N LEU A 53 8.77 7.17 -9.03
CA LEU A 53 7.84 8.25 -8.69
C LEU A 53 8.31 9.59 -9.26
N GLU A 54 9.61 9.89 -9.16
CA GLU A 54 10.20 11.10 -9.73
C GLU A 54 10.06 11.14 -11.26
N ALA A 55 10.19 9.98 -11.93
CA ALA A 55 9.97 9.85 -13.37
C ALA A 55 8.50 10.06 -13.79
N LEU A 56 7.57 9.83 -12.86
CA LEU A 56 6.16 10.16 -13.04
C LEU A 56 5.87 11.66 -12.82
N GLY A 57 6.86 12.40 -12.35
CA GLY A 57 6.81 13.84 -12.20
C GLY A 57 6.52 14.31 -10.78
N TRP A 58 6.80 13.49 -9.78
CA TRP A 58 6.67 13.88 -8.38
C TRP A 58 7.98 13.69 -7.62
N ASP A 59 8.61 14.78 -7.26
CA ASP A 59 9.85 14.81 -6.48
C ASP A 59 9.67 15.56 -5.13
N ALA A 60 10.75 15.66 -4.37
CA ALA A 60 10.72 16.31 -3.07
C ALA A 60 10.44 17.82 -3.15
N ASP A 61 10.80 18.46 -4.24
CA ASP A 61 10.55 19.90 -4.42
C ASP A 61 9.06 20.16 -4.64
N ILE A 62 8.36 19.25 -5.31
CA ILE A 62 6.91 19.29 -5.50
C ILE A 62 6.17 19.12 -4.17
N ASP A 63 6.63 18.26 -3.27
CA ASP A 63 6.09 18.18 -1.92
C ASP A 63 6.18 19.52 -1.20
N LEU A 64 7.32 20.19 -1.29
CA LEU A 64 7.54 21.51 -0.67
C LEU A 64 6.65 22.61 -1.29
N GLU A 65 6.58 22.66 -2.60
CA GLU A 65 5.79 23.66 -3.34
C GLU A 65 4.29 23.54 -3.05
N ASN A 66 3.78 22.32 -3.00
CA ASN A 66 2.36 22.04 -2.81
C ASN A 66 1.97 21.84 -1.35
N LYS A 67 2.93 21.80 -0.42
CA LYS A 67 2.73 21.45 0.99
C LYS A 67 2.03 20.08 1.13
N GLU A 68 2.56 19.13 0.42
CA GLU A 68 2.11 17.75 0.41
C GLU A 68 3.25 16.82 0.84
N LEU A 69 2.97 15.57 1.13
CA LEU A 69 3.93 14.60 1.65
C LEU A 69 3.96 13.32 0.82
N VAL A 70 3.69 13.43 -0.48
CA VAL A 70 3.58 12.27 -1.38
C VAL A 70 4.93 11.62 -1.58
N HIS A 71 5.94 12.39 -1.95
CA HIS A 71 7.31 11.90 -2.10
C HIS A 71 7.88 11.40 -0.76
N TYR A 72 7.62 12.16 0.32
CA TYR A 72 8.09 11.80 1.66
C TYR A 72 7.58 10.43 2.10
N HIS A 73 6.28 10.18 2.07
CA HIS A 73 5.73 8.89 2.51
C HIS A 73 6.18 7.73 1.63
N THR A 74 6.25 7.94 0.32
CA THR A 74 6.73 6.92 -0.60
C THR A 74 8.20 6.59 -0.35
N SER A 75 9.04 7.59 -0.14
CA SER A 75 10.45 7.41 0.17
C SER A 75 10.68 6.67 1.49
N GLU A 76 9.85 6.93 2.51
CA GLU A 76 9.94 6.23 3.79
C GLU A 76 9.57 4.74 3.67
N VAL A 77 8.61 4.39 2.82
CA VAL A 77 8.30 2.98 2.54
C VAL A 77 9.51 2.28 1.92
N PHE A 78 10.15 2.89 0.93
CA PHE A 78 11.36 2.32 0.32
C PHE A 78 12.54 2.29 1.27
N ARG A 79 12.69 3.30 2.13
CA ARG A 79 13.75 3.31 3.15
C ARG A 79 13.61 2.13 4.13
N LEU A 80 12.37 1.80 4.50
CA LEU A 80 12.08 0.71 5.43
C LEU A 80 12.04 -0.67 4.76
N SER A 81 11.83 -0.71 3.45
CA SER A 81 11.71 -1.94 2.67
C SER A 81 12.38 -1.80 1.30
N PRO A 82 13.72 -1.64 1.24
CA PRO A 82 14.43 -1.24 0.03
C PRO A 82 14.40 -2.26 -1.10
N GLU A 83 14.12 -3.51 -0.80
CA GLU A 83 14.11 -4.60 -1.79
C GLU A 83 12.72 -4.93 -2.32
N ARG A 84 11.72 -4.11 -2.00
CA ARG A 84 10.33 -4.38 -2.39
C ARG A 84 9.84 -3.39 -3.41
N SER A 85 9.20 -3.91 -4.44
CA SER A 85 8.30 -3.14 -5.29
C SER A 85 7.01 -2.87 -4.53
N LEU A 86 6.40 -1.74 -4.78
CA LEU A 86 5.08 -1.41 -4.26
C LEU A 86 4.18 -0.88 -5.38
N TYR A 87 2.88 -0.97 -5.17
CA TYR A 87 1.92 -0.22 -5.96
C TYR A 87 1.60 1.08 -5.25
N PHE A 88 1.66 2.16 -5.98
CA PHE A 88 1.32 3.50 -5.52
C PHE A 88 -0.01 3.91 -6.15
N MET A 89 -0.88 4.54 -5.36
CA MET A 89 -2.14 5.10 -5.87
C MET A 89 -2.34 6.48 -5.27
N LEU A 90 -2.49 7.47 -6.14
CA LEU A 90 -2.85 8.82 -5.73
C LEU A 90 -4.37 8.92 -5.56
N VAL A 91 -4.79 9.59 -4.49
CA VAL A 91 -6.19 9.95 -4.26
C VAL A 91 -6.28 11.43 -3.88
N PRO A 92 -7.44 12.09 -4.08
CA PRO A 92 -7.61 13.45 -3.59
C PRO A 92 -7.37 13.52 -2.08
N LYS A 93 -6.57 14.46 -1.62
CA LYS A 93 -6.29 14.63 -0.17
C LYS A 93 -7.54 14.98 0.65
N SER A 94 -8.57 15.48 0.01
CA SER A 94 -9.88 15.75 0.64
C SER A 94 -10.77 14.52 0.83
N GLU A 95 -10.33 13.35 0.35
CA GLU A 95 -11.07 12.10 0.58
C GLU A 95 -11.01 11.68 2.05
N LYS A 96 -12.05 10.95 2.46
CA LYS A 96 -12.12 10.26 3.75
C LYS A 96 -11.90 8.77 3.55
N VAL A 97 -11.40 8.08 4.54
CA VAL A 97 -11.33 6.61 4.51
C VAL A 97 -12.73 6.02 4.29
N SER A 98 -13.72 6.60 4.95
CA SER A 98 -15.12 6.19 4.81
C SER A 98 -15.66 6.36 3.38
N SER A 99 -15.21 7.36 2.64
CA SER A 99 -15.64 7.59 1.27
C SER A 99 -14.94 6.69 0.25
N LEU A 100 -13.75 6.23 0.53
CA LEU A 100 -13.01 5.34 -0.38
C LEU A 100 -13.76 4.04 -0.69
N LEU A 101 -14.47 3.48 0.29
CA LEU A 101 -15.29 2.27 0.08
C LEU A 101 -16.41 2.44 -0.93
N THR A 102 -16.95 3.64 -1.02
CA THR A 102 -18.07 3.97 -1.92
C THR A 102 -17.59 4.38 -3.32
N LYS A 103 -16.29 4.58 -3.49
CA LYS A 103 -15.68 4.91 -4.78
C LYS A 103 -15.43 3.64 -5.58
N GLU A 104 -16.21 3.44 -6.62
CA GLU A 104 -16.02 2.30 -7.53
C GLU A 104 -14.62 2.31 -8.16
N ASP A 105 -14.11 3.48 -8.52
CA ASP A 105 -12.78 3.63 -9.11
C ASP A 105 -11.70 3.09 -8.17
N PHE A 106 -11.76 3.41 -6.88
CA PHE A 106 -10.84 2.89 -5.89
C PHE A 106 -10.95 1.36 -5.75
N VAL A 107 -12.16 0.86 -5.57
CA VAL A 107 -12.40 -0.58 -5.37
C VAL A 107 -11.96 -1.37 -6.61
N ASN A 108 -12.28 -0.88 -7.80
CA ASN A 108 -11.88 -1.52 -9.05
C ASN A 108 -10.35 -1.47 -9.23
N ALA A 109 -9.72 -0.36 -8.92
CA ALA A 109 -8.26 -0.24 -8.98
C ALA A 109 -7.57 -1.25 -8.05
N VAL A 110 -8.03 -1.42 -6.81
CA VAL A 110 -7.49 -2.44 -5.90
C VAL A 110 -7.65 -3.85 -6.48
N ARG A 111 -8.78 -4.14 -7.11
CA ARG A 111 -9.03 -5.46 -7.73
C ARG A 111 -8.14 -5.74 -8.94
N THR A 112 -7.64 -4.72 -9.61
CA THR A 112 -6.71 -4.90 -10.75
C THR A 112 -5.31 -5.30 -10.31
N ILE A 113 -4.95 -5.03 -9.07
CA ILE A 113 -3.64 -5.38 -8.51
C ILE A 113 -3.66 -6.84 -8.07
N ASN A 114 -2.84 -7.65 -8.71
CA ASN A 114 -2.77 -9.05 -8.35
C ASN A 114 -2.01 -9.26 -7.04
N GLY A 115 -2.65 -9.92 -6.09
CA GLY A 115 -2.03 -10.35 -4.84
C GLY A 115 -1.81 -9.26 -3.79
N VAL A 116 -2.49 -8.10 -3.90
CA VAL A 116 -2.41 -7.09 -2.84
C VAL A 116 -2.89 -7.67 -1.51
N ASN A 117 -2.07 -7.57 -0.49
CA ASN A 117 -2.38 -8.06 0.85
C ASN A 117 -2.16 -7.01 1.95
N THR A 118 -1.55 -5.89 1.60
CA THR A 118 -1.33 -4.79 2.54
C THR A 118 -1.72 -3.48 1.86
N ILE A 119 -2.55 -2.68 2.52
CA ILE A 119 -2.91 -1.34 2.08
C ILE A 119 -2.45 -0.35 3.13
N GLY A 120 -1.66 0.63 2.74
CA GLY A 120 -1.32 1.80 3.55
C GLY A 120 -2.05 3.02 3.03
N ILE A 121 -2.69 3.78 3.91
CA ILE A 121 -3.38 5.03 3.55
C ILE A 121 -2.78 6.16 4.37
N CYS A 122 -2.36 7.23 3.72
CA CYS A 122 -1.76 8.39 4.37
C CYS A 122 -2.09 9.71 3.66
N SER A 123 -1.76 10.80 4.30
CA SER A 123 -1.95 12.18 3.78
C SER A 123 -3.37 12.56 3.40
N LEU A 124 -4.38 12.00 4.06
CA LEU A 124 -5.75 12.45 3.91
C LEU A 124 -6.02 13.59 4.90
N THR A 125 -6.44 14.74 4.40
CA THR A 125 -6.67 15.95 5.19
C THR A 125 -8.14 16.14 5.60
N ALA A 126 -9.03 15.27 5.14
CA ALA A 126 -10.43 15.35 5.47
C ALA A 126 -10.65 15.20 6.98
N ASP A 127 -11.55 16.00 7.53
CA ASP A 127 -11.89 15.94 8.95
C ASP A 127 -12.68 14.66 9.24
N GLU A 128 -11.98 13.67 9.73
CA GLU A 128 -12.51 12.38 10.13
C GLU A 128 -11.84 11.92 11.42
N THR A 129 -12.61 11.49 12.40
CA THR A 129 -12.03 10.99 13.64
C THR A 129 -11.33 9.66 13.41
N ILE A 130 -10.20 9.45 14.11
CA ILE A 130 -9.43 8.19 13.99
C ILE A 130 -10.31 6.97 14.25
N THR A 131 -11.23 7.05 15.20
CA THR A 131 -12.16 5.94 15.51
C THR A 131 -13.02 5.59 14.30
N VAL A 132 -13.58 6.59 13.62
CA VAL A 132 -14.40 6.38 12.41
C VAL A 132 -13.53 5.83 11.29
N ALA A 133 -12.35 6.40 11.06
CA ALA A 133 -11.44 5.95 10.03
C ALA A 133 -11.04 4.47 10.22
N VAL A 134 -10.73 4.06 11.45
CA VAL A 134 -10.38 2.66 11.77
C VAL A 134 -11.57 1.72 11.54
N GLN A 135 -12.78 2.12 11.93
CA GLN A 135 -13.99 1.31 11.70
C GLN A 135 -14.27 1.13 10.21
N GLU A 136 -14.14 2.19 9.42
CA GLU A 136 -14.36 2.15 7.98
C GLU A 136 -13.25 1.36 7.28
N ALA A 137 -12.00 1.47 7.74
CA ALA A 137 -10.90 0.65 7.27
C ALA A 137 -11.18 -0.85 7.50
N GLN A 138 -11.71 -1.22 8.66
CA GLN A 138 -12.10 -2.60 8.95
C GLN A 138 -13.24 -3.08 8.04
N LYS A 139 -14.22 -2.24 7.76
CA LYS A 139 -15.28 -2.55 6.79
C LYS A 139 -14.71 -2.77 5.38
N MET A 140 -13.74 -1.96 4.99
CA MET A 140 -13.03 -2.10 3.71
C MET A 140 -12.34 -3.46 3.59
N VAL A 141 -11.60 -3.86 4.62
CA VAL A 141 -10.95 -5.18 4.66
C VAL A 141 -11.97 -6.30 4.56
N ASN A 142 -13.07 -6.20 5.29
CA ASN A 142 -14.12 -7.22 5.27
C ASN A 142 -14.78 -7.32 3.87
N LYS A 143 -15.04 -6.18 3.24
CA LYS A 143 -15.61 -6.14 1.88
C LYS A 143 -14.67 -6.79 0.86
N PHE A 144 -13.38 -6.48 0.91
CA PHE A 144 -12.41 -7.13 0.02
C PHE A 144 -12.31 -8.62 0.27
N ARG A 145 -12.44 -9.06 1.52
CA ARG A 145 -12.46 -10.49 1.86
C ARG A 145 -13.67 -11.22 1.26
N GLU A 146 -14.83 -10.58 1.23
CA GLU A 146 -16.02 -11.12 0.54
C GLU A 146 -15.77 -11.32 -0.95
N ASP A 147 -14.95 -10.46 -1.55
CA ASP A 147 -14.51 -10.57 -2.94
C ASP A 147 -13.29 -11.51 -3.13
N HIS A 148 -12.95 -12.31 -2.13
CA HIS A 148 -11.76 -13.19 -2.12
C HIS A 148 -10.41 -12.47 -2.21
N LEU A 149 -10.36 -11.19 -1.87
CA LEU A 149 -9.13 -10.42 -1.72
C LEU A 149 -8.75 -10.38 -0.24
N TYR A 150 -7.73 -11.15 0.12
CA TYR A 150 -7.30 -11.28 1.51
C TYR A 150 -6.25 -10.20 1.83
N ILE A 151 -6.71 -9.12 2.42
CA ILE A 151 -5.86 -8.03 2.90
C ILE A 151 -5.52 -8.32 4.36
N ASP A 152 -4.24 -8.55 4.63
CA ASP A 152 -3.75 -8.92 5.97
C ASP A 152 -3.55 -7.71 6.87
N CYS A 153 -3.23 -6.56 6.28
CA CYS A 153 -2.91 -5.34 7.02
C CYS A 153 -3.45 -4.11 6.32
N LEU A 154 -4.08 -3.24 7.07
CA LEU A 154 -4.43 -1.91 6.62
C LEU A 154 -3.91 -0.90 7.64
N LEU A 155 -3.06 -0.02 7.16
CA LEU A 155 -2.45 1.05 7.95
C LEU A 155 -3.07 2.38 7.52
N TYR A 156 -3.50 3.17 8.50
CA TYR A 156 -3.96 4.53 8.28
C TYR A 156 -3.15 5.49 9.14
N THR A 157 -2.61 6.51 8.52
CA THR A 157 -1.97 7.62 9.22
C THR A 157 -2.64 8.92 8.81
N SER A 158 -3.13 9.67 9.79
CA SER A 158 -3.53 11.05 9.56
C SER A 158 -2.33 11.93 9.84
N ASP A 159 -1.92 12.71 8.85
CA ASP A 159 -0.98 13.79 9.09
C ASP A 159 -1.76 14.92 9.78
N ALA A 160 -1.84 14.83 11.09
CA ALA A 160 -2.27 15.97 11.88
C ALA A 160 -1.14 17.00 11.84
N ALA A 161 -1.30 17.97 10.98
CA ALA A 161 -0.44 19.12 10.97
C ALA A 161 -0.61 19.92 12.27
#